data_a48d4fae8e2c3b07c862610fa6e51b59
#
_entry.id   a48d4fae8e2c3b07c862610fa6e51b59
#
_cell.length_a   1.000
_cell.length_b   1.000
_cell.length_c   1.000
_cell.angle_alpha   90.00
_cell.angle_beta   90.00
_cell.angle_gamma   90.00
#
_symmetry.space_group_name_H-M   'P 1'
#
loop_
_entity.id
_entity.type
_entity.pdbx_description
1 polymer ?
#
loop_
_entity_poly.entity_id
_entity_poly.type
_entity_poly.pdbx_seq_one_letter_code
_entity_poly.pdbx_strand_id
1 'polypeptide(L)'
;MRAFRALRRCTQAKNIYPDFTLTPSGLQYKDFREGSGASPRKGQRVIVDWDGYTAGYYGRPFEARNKAKGGAFTGDNKEYLRWILGSGELIGAFDEAVAGMKPGGIRRIIVSPGPLFYPLDNPRRLGPKPSTFSGERALYFVLENQGLIDKTLLFDIELIRVENA
;
A
#
# COMPACT_ATOMS: atom_id res chain seq x y z
N MET A 1 -45.14 -4.85 1.72
CA MET A 1 -43.81 -4.41 2.23
C MET A 1 -42.72 -4.92 1.29
N ARG A 2 -42.16 -4.00 0.51
CA ARG A 2 -41.03 -4.35 -0.38
C ARG A 2 -39.75 -4.11 0.42
N ALA A 3 -39.01 -5.19 0.70
CA ALA A 3 -37.70 -5.12 1.30
C ALA A 3 -36.74 -4.41 0.34
N PHE A 4 -36.25 -3.25 0.72
CA PHE A 4 -35.13 -2.60 0.07
C PHE A 4 -33.88 -3.47 0.30
N ARG A 5 -33.54 -4.26 -0.71
CA ARG A 5 -32.24 -4.94 -0.78
C ARG A 5 -31.21 -3.83 -1.01
N ALA A 6 -30.50 -3.46 0.04
CA ALA A 6 -29.34 -2.61 -0.07
C ALA A 6 -28.34 -3.32 -1.01
N LEU A 7 -28.22 -2.82 -2.21
CA LEU A 7 -27.16 -3.19 -3.13
C LEU A 7 -25.84 -2.79 -2.44
N ARG A 8 -25.18 -3.75 -1.83
CA ARG A 8 -23.78 -3.61 -1.48
C ARG A 8 -23.06 -3.37 -2.83
N ARG A 9 -22.66 -2.14 -3.07
CA ARG A 9 -21.71 -1.84 -4.12
C ARG A 9 -20.42 -2.57 -3.72
N CYS A 10 -20.23 -3.77 -4.22
CA CYS A 10 -18.91 -4.36 -4.31
C CYS A 10 -18.08 -3.36 -5.13
N THR A 11 -17.15 -2.70 -4.48
CA THR A 11 -16.07 -2.01 -5.16
C THR A 11 -15.22 -3.11 -5.79
N GLN A 12 -15.63 -3.57 -6.96
CA GLN A 12 -14.83 -4.51 -7.74
C GLN A 12 -13.53 -3.79 -8.10
N ALA A 13 -12.40 -4.40 -7.76
CA ALA A 13 -11.13 -3.99 -8.31
C ALA A 13 -11.28 -3.90 -9.83
N LYS A 14 -10.90 -2.75 -10.40
CA LYS A 14 -11.09 -2.46 -11.82
C LYS A 14 -10.42 -3.49 -12.71
N ASN A 15 -9.29 -4.03 -12.27
CA ASN A 15 -8.54 -5.09 -12.93
C ASN A 15 -8.16 -6.15 -11.90
N ILE A 16 -8.46 -7.42 -12.21
CA ILE A 16 -8.04 -8.57 -11.42
C ILE A 16 -6.85 -9.21 -12.12
N TYR A 17 -5.77 -9.39 -11.37
CA TYR A 17 -4.54 -10.00 -11.87
C TYR A 17 -4.54 -11.49 -11.50
N PRO A 18 -4.43 -12.42 -12.47
CA PRO A 18 -4.59 -13.86 -12.21
C PRO A 18 -3.50 -14.44 -11.30
N ASP A 19 -2.32 -13.84 -11.27
CA ASP A 19 -1.19 -14.27 -10.43
C ASP A 19 -1.29 -13.79 -8.99
N PHE A 20 -2.27 -12.93 -8.67
CA PHE A 20 -2.45 -12.34 -7.36
C PHE A 20 -3.61 -13.00 -6.63
N THR A 21 -3.49 -13.07 -5.31
CA THR A 21 -4.59 -13.45 -4.44
C THR A 21 -5.47 -12.23 -4.19
N LEU A 22 -6.76 -12.34 -4.48
CA LEU A 22 -7.76 -11.32 -4.19
C LEU A 22 -8.38 -11.60 -2.81
N THR A 23 -8.29 -10.64 -1.90
CA THR A 23 -8.94 -10.75 -0.59
C THR A 23 -10.39 -10.27 -0.64
N PRO A 24 -11.22 -10.64 0.36
CA PRO A 24 -12.60 -10.16 0.43
C PRO A 24 -12.75 -8.63 0.50
N SER A 25 -11.73 -7.94 1.01
CA SER A 25 -11.68 -6.47 1.07
C SER A 25 -11.31 -5.79 -0.26
N GLY A 26 -10.91 -6.57 -1.26
CA GLY A 26 -10.50 -6.07 -2.57
C GLY A 26 -9.00 -5.85 -2.75
N LEU A 27 -8.19 -6.18 -1.74
CA LEU A 27 -6.75 -6.15 -1.86
C LEU A 27 -6.26 -7.29 -2.74
N GLN A 28 -5.33 -7.00 -3.64
CA GLN A 28 -4.62 -8.02 -4.41
C GLN A 28 -3.18 -8.08 -3.94
N TYR A 29 -2.67 -9.28 -3.66
CA TYR A 29 -1.30 -9.45 -3.21
C TYR A 29 -0.63 -10.69 -3.80
N LYS A 30 0.69 -10.63 -3.84
CA LYS A 30 1.56 -11.74 -4.25
C LYS A 30 2.82 -11.72 -3.40
N ASP A 31 3.16 -12.87 -2.81
CA ASP A 31 4.39 -13.02 -2.04
C ASP A 31 5.54 -13.39 -2.95
N PHE A 32 6.61 -12.60 -2.93
CA PHE A 32 7.87 -12.90 -3.62
C PHE A 32 8.84 -13.65 -2.73
N ARG A 33 8.76 -13.43 -1.42
CA ARG A 33 9.55 -14.16 -0.43
C ARG A 33 8.70 -14.33 0.82
N GLU A 34 8.62 -15.55 1.31
CA GLU A 34 8.02 -15.82 2.60
C GLU A 34 9.03 -15.57 3.71
N GLY A 35 8.62 -14.89 4.75
CA GLY A 35 9.44 -14.67 5.94
C GLY A 35 9.37 -15.85 6.91
N SER A 36 9.94 -15.65 8.07
CA SER A 36 9.94 -16.63 9.16
C SER A 36 9.55 -15.98 10.48
N GLY A 37 8.99 -16.77 11.39
CA GLY A 37 8.54 -16.29 12.70
C GLY A 37 7.06 -15.98 12.76
N ALA A 38 6.65 -15.24 13.78
CA ALA A 38 5.26 -14.89 14.00
C ALA A 38 4.84 -13.65 13.19
N SER A 39 3.65 -13.69 12.61
CA SER A 39 3.04 -12.53 11.98
C SER A 39 2.70 -11.46 13.03
N PRO A 40 2.78 -10.17 12.67
CA PRO A 40 2.46 -9.09 13.60
C PRO A 40 0.99 -9.10 13.99
N ARG A 41 0.73 -8.62 15.19
CA ARG A 41 -0.61 -8.44 15.75
C ARG A 41 -0.95 -6.97 15.86
N LYS A 42 -2.24 -6.66 15.84
CA LYS A 42 -2.73 -5.31 16.10
C LYS A 42 -2.15 -4.76 17.41
N GLY A 43 -1.66 -3.53 17.37
CA GLY A 43 -1.03 -2.85 18.50
C GLY A 43 0.49 -3.01 18.57
N GLN A 44 1.07 -3.92 17.80
CA GLN A 44 2.53 -4.02 17.68
C GLN A 44 3.10 -2.98 16.73
N ARG A 45 4.33 -2.55 16.97
CA ARG A 45 5.07 -1.70 16.04
C ARG A 45 5.68 -2.56 14.95
N VAL A 46 5.42 -2.20 13.70
CA VAL A 46 5.99 -2.86 12.53
C VAL A 46 6.95 -1.92 11.82
N ILE A 47 8.01 -2.50 11.28
CA ILE A 47 9.07 -1.79 10.57
C ILE A 47 9.22 -2.43 9.21
N VAL A 48 9.00 -1.63 8.17
CA VAL A 48 9.03 -2.10 6.78
C VAL A 48 9.93 -1.22 5.92
N ASP A 49 10.50 -1.83 4.90
CA ASP A 49 11.00 -1.15 3.72
C ASP A 49 9.94 -1.24 2.61
N TRP A 50 9.77 -0.18 1.84
CA TRP A 50 8.72 -0.18 0.83
C TRP A 50 9.07 0.66 -0.40
N ASP A 51 8.55 0.21 -1.54
CA ASP A 51 8.53 0.95 -2.79
C ASP A 51 7.07 1.20 -3.19
N GLY A 52 6.83 2.29 -3.89
CA GLY A 52 5.50 2.61 -4.40
C GLY A 52 5.54 3.08 -5.85
N TYR A 53 4.53 2.66 -6.61
CA TYR A 53 4.40 2.97 -8.05
C TYR A 53 2.97 3.36 -8.39
N THR A 54 2.83 4.34 -9.29
CA THR A 54 1.54 4.70 -9.88
C THR A 54 1.20 3.73 -11.02
N ALA A 55 0.81 2.51 -10.68
CA ALA A 55 0.63 1.42 -11.65
C ALA A 55 -0.40 1.74 -12.72
N GLY A 56 -1.47 2.45 -12.40
CA GLY A 56 -2.50 2.87 -13.34
C GLY A 56 -2.14 4.10 -14.17
N TYR A 57 -0.99 4.74 -13.90
CA TYR A 57 -0.54 5.95 -14.59
C TYR A 57 0.97 5.92 -14.80
N TYR A 58 1.40 5.36 -15.92
CA TYR A 58 2.79 5.23 -16.38
C TYR A 58 3.73 4.43 -15.47
N GLY A 59 3.25 3.81 -14.40
CA GLY A 59 4.08 2.99 -13.51
C GLY A 59 5.23 3.75 -12.86
N ARG A 60 5.07 5.04 -12.58
CA ARG A 60 6.14 5.87 -12.00
C ARG A 60 6.41 5.52 -10.54
N PRO A 61 7.68 5.34 -10.15
CA PRO A 61 8.01 5.22 -8.73
C PRO A 61 7.77 6.56 -8.02
N PHE A 62 7.13 6.51 -6.86
CA PHE A 62 7.00 7.65 -5.97
C PHE A 62 7.69 7.43 -4.61
N GLU A 63 8.12 6.22 -4.33
CA GLU A 63 8.99 5.89 -3.21
C GLU A 63 9.86 4.68 -3.52
N ALA A 64 11.14 4.75 -3.17
CA ALA A 64 12.08 3.64 -3.24
C ALA A 64 13.34 3.97 -2.40
N ARG A 65 13.23 3.89 -1.07
CA ARG A 65 14.27 4.41 -0.18
C ARG A 65 15.59 3.65 -0.25
N ASN A 66 15.51 2.34 -0.22
CA ASN A 66 16.68 1.46 -0.12
C ASN A 66 17.00 0.72 -1.42
N LYS A 67 16.39 1.16 -2.52
CA LYS A 67 16.60 0.58 -3.84
C LYS A 67 16.81 1.67 -4.87
N ALA A 68 17.88 1.57 -5.64
CA ALA A 68 18.14 2.50 -6.73
C ALA A 68 17.10 2.30 -7.85
N LYS A 69 16.37 3.36 -8.18
CA LYS A 69 15.36 3.38 -9.26
C LYS A 69 15.60 4.50 -10.25
N GLY A 70 16.72 5.21 -10.11
CA GLY A 70 17.06 6.38 -10.92
C GLY A 70 16.41 7.68 -10.43
N GLY A 71 16.84 8.79 -10.97
CA GLY A 71 16.36 10.11 -10.55
C GLY A 71 16.63 10.39 -9.07
N ALA A 72 15.58 10.74 -8.33
CA ALA A 72 15.67 11.04 -6.91
C ALA A 72 15.86 9.79 -6.02
N PHE A 73 15.77 8.59 -6.58
CA PHE A 73 15.82 7.32 -5.84
C PHE A 73 17.18 6.65 -6.03
N THR A 74 18.14 7.08 -5.21
CA THR A 74 19.54 6.59 -5.28
C THR A 74 19.78 5.29 -4.49
N GLY A 75 18.86 4.95 -3.58
CA GLY A 75 18.99 3.76 -2.73
C GLY A 75 19.81 3.97 -1.45
N ASP A 76 20.16 5.22 -1.14
CA ASP A 76 21.05 5.55 -0.02
C ASP A 76 20.33 5.91 1.28
N ASN A 77 19.00 6.02 1.24
CA ASN A 77 18.23 6.36 2.42
C ASN A 77 17.92 5.08 3.23
N LYS A 78 18.60 4.93 4.35
CA LYS A 78 18.48 3.76 5.24
C LYS A 78 17.37 3.84 6.28
N GLU A 79 16.49 4.81 6.18
CA GLU A 79 15.34 4.92 7.08
C GLU A 79 14.22 3.98 6.65
N TYR A 80 13.64 3.28 7.62
CA TYR A 80 12.49 2.41 7.43
C TYR A 80 11.20 3.08 7.87
N LEU A 81 10.09 2.70 7.28
CA LEU A 81 8.77 3.10 7.72
C LEU A 81 8.38 2.33 8.98
N ARG A 82 7.87 3.04 9.98
CA ARG A 82 7.45 2.48 11.28
C ARG A 82 6.07 3.00 11.64
N TRP A 83 5.20 2.10 12.07
CA TRP A 83 3.90 2.49 12.61
C TRP A 83 3.36 1.41 13.54
N ILE A 84 2.31 1.75 14.28
CA ILE A 84 1.58 0.77 15.10
C ILE A 84 0.50 0.14 14.23
N LEU A 85 0.51 -1.18 14.11
CA LEU A 85 -0.45 -1.90 13.29
C LEU A 85 -1.87 -1.67 13.81
N GLY A 86 -2.75 -1.22 12.94
CA GLY A 86 -4.14 -0.91 13.27
C GLY A 86 -4.37 0.47 13.90
N SER A 87 -3.34 1.33 13.96
CA SER A 87 -3.47 2.68 14.56
C SER A 87 -4.23 3.69 13.69
N GLY A 88 -4.42 3.40 12.41
CA GLY A 88 -5.04 4.34 11.46
C GLY A 88 -4.09 5.40 10.90
N GLU A 89 -2.79 5.27 11.11
CA GLU A 89 -1.79 6.19 10.56
C GLU A 89 -1.57 6.01 9.06
N LEU A 90 -1.71 4.77 8.59
CA LEU A 90 -1.53 4.40 7.19
C LEU A 90 -2.85 3.95 6.55
N ILE A 91 -2.84 3.87 5.22
CA ILE A 91 -3.95 3.27 4.47
C ILE A 91 -4.18 1.82 4.91
N GLY A 92 -5.43 1.39 4.91
CA GLY A 92 -5.80 0.04 5.38
C GLY A 92 -5.11 -1.09 4.61
N ALA A 93 -4.70 -0.84 3.37
CA ALA A 93 -3.96 -1.81 2.57
C ALA A 93 -2.63 -2.24 3.20
N PHE A 94 -1.91 -1.32 3.85
CA PHE A 94 -0.67 -1.64 4.55
C PHE A 94 -0.91 -2.47 5.80
N ASP A 95 -1.91 -2.11 6.59
CA ASP A 95 -2.29 -2.90 7.78
C ASP A 95 -2.69 -4.33 7.41
N GLU A 96 -3.54 -4.48 6.39
CA GLU A 96 -3.99 -5.80 5.94
C GLU A 96 -2.87 -6.64 5.34
N ALA A 97 -2.02 -6.04 4.50
CA ALA A 97 -0.91 -6.74 3.88
C ALA A 97 0.10 -7.24 4.91
N VAL A 98 0.49 -6.37 5.85
CA VAL A 98 1.52 -6.69 6.83
C VAL A 98 1.02 -7.66 7.90
N ALA A 99 -0.27 -7.63 8.25
CA ALA A 99 -0.85 -8.58 9.20
C ALA A 99 -0.75 -10.04 8.75
N GLY A 100 -0.69 -10.28 7.45
CA GLY A 100 -0.50 -11.62 6.87
C GLY A 100 0.97 -11.98 6.56
N MET A 101 1.91 -11.09 6.83
CA MET A 101 3.33 -11.30 6.54
C MET A 101 4.09 -11.83 7.77
N LYS A 102 5.24 -12.42 7.50
CA LYS A 102 6.22 -12.79 8.53
C LYS A 102 7.50 -11.98 8.35
N PRO A 103 8.26 -11.70 9.42
CA PRO A 103 9.52 -10.98 9.31
C PRO A 103 10.46 -11.58 8.24
N GLY A 104 11.01 -10.72 7.41
CA GLY A 104 11.84 -11.10 6.26
C GLY A 104 11.06 -11.37 4.97
N GLY A 105 9.73 -11.38 5.00
CA GLY A 105 8.89 -11.55 3.81
C GLY A 105 8.86 -10.33 2.92
N ILE A 106 8.64 -10.55 1.63
CA ILE A 106 8.42 -9.50 0.63
C ILE A 106 7.08 -9.78 -0.06
N ARG A 107 6.20 -8.80 -0.01
CA ARG A 107 4.86 -8.85 -0.59
C ARG A 107 4.60 -7.68 -1.51
N ARG A 108 4.14 -7.97 -2.70
CA ARG A 108 3.60 -6.97 -3.62
C ARG A 108 2.10 -6.87 -3.44
N ILE A 109 1.61 -5.65 -3.34
CA ILE A 109 0.17 -5.38 -3.29
C ILE A 109 -0.24 -4.43 -4.39
N ILE A 110 -1.47 -4.61 -4.86
CA ILE A 110 -2.14 -3.72 -5.80
C ILE A 110 -3.41 -3.20 -5.13
N VAL A 111 -3.54 -1.89 -5.08
CA VAL A 111 -4.63 -1.20 -4.39
C VAL A 111 -5.31 -0.24 -5.36
N SER A 112 -6.61 -0.40 -5.51
CA SER A 112 -7.47 0.54 -6.26
C SER A 112 -8.28 1.42 -5.31
N PRO A 113 -8.80 2.57 -5.76
CA PRO A 113 -9.66 3.42 -4.93
C PRO A 113 -10.76 2.64 -4.24
N GLY A 114 -10.90 2.83 -2.94
CA GLY A 114 -11.85 2.11 -2.09
C GLY A 114 -11.49 2.23 -0.61
N PRO A 115 -12.02 1.35 0.24
CA PRO A 115 -11.86 1.44 1.70
C PRO A 115 -10.41 1.30 2.18
N LEU A 116 -9.57 0.60 1.41
CA LEU A 116 -8.16 0.35 1.76
C LEU A 116 -7.19 1.35 1.13
N PHE A 117 -7.71 2.33 0.43
CA PHE A 117 -6.95 3.30 -0.36
C PHE A 117 -6.78 4.63 0.39
N TYR A 118 -5.96 5.52 -0.17
CA TYR A 118 -5.90 6.90 0.32
C TYR A 118 -7.29 7.55 0.22
N PRO A 119 -7.72 8.31 1.24
CA PRO A 119 -8.99 9.02 1.17
C PRO A 119 -8.93 10.09 0.08
N LEU A 120 -9.79 9.98 -0.94
CA LEU A 120 -9.74 10.87 -2.10
C LEU A 120 -10.24 12.29 -1.79
N ASP A 121 -10.98 12.49 -0.69
CA ASP A 121 -11.36 13.80 -0.17
C ASP A 121 -10.19 14.55 0.45
N ASN A 122 -9.24 13.83 1.05
CA ASN A 122 -8.00 14.39 1.59
C ASN A 122 -6.89 13.34 1.54
N PRO A 123 -6.24 13.15 0.37
CA PRO A 123 -5.23 12.09 0.20
C PRO A 123 -4.01 12.25 1.10
N ARG A 124 -3.74 13.46 1.58
CA ARG A 124 -2.58 13.74 2.44
C ARG A 124 -2.80 13.39 3.91
N ARG A 125 -4.01 12.98 4.28
CA ARG A 125 -4.35 12.65 5.67
C ARG A 125 -3.69 11.36 6.14
N LEU A 126 -3.59 10.36 5.30
CA LEU A 126 -3.02 9.06 5.63
C LEU A 126 -1.68 8.82 4.93
N GLY A 127 -0.79 8.09 5.61
CA GLY A 127 0.42 7.55 5.01
C GLY A 127 0.18 6.21 4.30
N PRO A 128 1.25 5.63 3.73
CA PRO A 128 2.62 6.15 3.75
C PRO A 128 2.81 7.33 2.81
N LYS A 129 3.66 8.26 3.22
CA LYS A 129 3.99 9.45 2.42
C LYS A 129 5.36 9.29 1.77
N PRO A 130 5.52 9.74 0.52
CA PRO A 130 6.81 9.76 -0.12
C PRO A 130 7.82 10.61 0.65
N SER A 131 9.07 10.20 0.65
CA SER A 131 10.16 10.89 1.34
C SER A 131 10.80 12.01 0.52
N THR A 132 10.57 12.02 -0.80
CA THR A 132 11.15 13.02 -1.69
C THR A 132 10.07 13.94 -2.25
N PHE A 133 10.44 15.16 -2.58
CA PHE A 133 9.54 16.11 -3.24
C PHE A 133 9.05 15.59 -4.60
N SER A 134 9.94 14.98 -5.36
CA SER A 134 9.59 14.35 -6.65
C SER A 134 8.57 13.22 -6.49
N GLY A 135 8.74 12.40 -5.44
CA GLY A 135 7.81 11.33 -5.11
C GLY A 135 6.44 11.87 -4.68
N GLU A 136 6.41 12.90 -3.86
CA GLU A 136 5.16 13.55 -3.47
C GLU A 136 4.40 14.09 -4.68
N ARG A 137 5.09 14.76 -5.59
CA ARG A 137 4.47 15.25 -6.81
C ARG A 137 3.90 14.13 -7.67
N ALA A 138 4.63 13.03 -7.82
CA ALA A 138 4.19 11.90 -8.62
C ALA A 138 2.92 11.24 -8.03
N LEU A 139 2.91 11.02 -6.72
CA LEU A 139 1.76 10.39 -6.05
C LEU A 139 0.54 11.31 -6.03
N TYR A 140 0.69 12.52 -5.53
CA TYR A 140 -0.46 13.42 -5.34
C TYR A 140 -1.00 13.98 -6.64
N PHE A 141 -0.20 14.06 -7.68
CA PHE A 141 -0.71 14.34 -9.02
C PHE A 141 -1.78 13.32 -9.43
N VAL A 142 -1.56 12.05 -9.17
CA VAL A 142 -2.53 10.98 -9.46
C VAL A 142 -3.71 11.01 -8.51
N LEU A 143 -3.45 11.10 -7.19
CA LEU A 143 -4.51 11.03 -6.18
C LEU A 143 -5.46 12.23 -6.20
N GLU A 144 -4.93 13.42 -6.42
CA GLU A 144 -5.70 14.67 -6.42
C GLU A 144 -6.28 15.01 -7.81
N ASN A 145 -5.95 14.23 -8.84
CA ASN A 145 -6.48 14.44 -10.18
C ASN A 145 -7.98 14.13 -10.24
N GLN A 146 -8.76 15.05 -10.76
CA GLN A 146 -10.22 14.89 -10.93
C GLN A 146 -10.60 14.34 -12.31
N GLY A 147 -9.63 14.09 -13.19
CA GLY A 147 -9.84 13.50 -14.50
C GLY A 147 -9.98 11.98 -14.48
N LEU A 148 -9.95 11.37 -15.66
CA LEU A 148 -10.13 9.93 -15.87
C LEU A 148 -8.83 9.12 -15.70
N ILE A 149 -7.93 9.58 -14.84
CA ILE A 149 -6.69 8.86 -14.55
C ILE A 149 -7.00 7.64 -13.68
N ASP A 150 -6.45 6.51 -14.04
CA ASP A 150 -6.47 5.31 -13.22
C ASP A 150 -5.55 5.52 -12.00
N LYS A 151 -6.15 5.51 -10.82
CA LYS A 151 -5.48 5.76 -9.55
C LYS A 151 -4.91 4.49 -8.90
N THR A 152 -4.94 3.36 -9.58
CA THR A 152 -4.39 2.11 -9.04
C THR A 152 -2.91 2.26 -8.70
N LEU A 153 -2.56 1.87 -7.49
CA LEU A 153 -1.19 1.91 -6.96
C LEU A 153 -0.66 0.50 -6.73
N LEU A 154 0.64 0.36 -6.85
CA LEU A 154 1.38 -0.86 -6.53
C LEU A 154 2.41 -0.54 -5.47
N PHE A 155 2.49 -1.40 -4.45
CA PHE A 155 3.51 -1.31 -3.41
C PHE A 155 4.26 -2.64 -3.28
N ASP A 156 5.57 -2.55 -3.12
CA ASP A 156 6.41 -3.66 -2.66
C ASP A 156 6.76 -3.41 -1.21
N ILE A 157 6.42 -4.33 -0.34
CA ILE A 157 6.61 -4.21 1.10
C ILE A 157 7.50 -5.35 1.58
N GLU A 158 8.60 -5.00 2.24
CA GLU A 158 9.46 -5.95 2.97
C GLU A 158 9.26 -5.73 4.46
N LEU A 159 8.79 -6.74 5.17
CA LEU A 159 8.67 -6.69 6.62
C LEU A 159 10.04 -6.95 7.25
N ILE A 160 10.65 -5.92 7.82
CA ILE A 160 11.99 -5.98 8.40
C ILE A 160 11.93 -6.64 9.77
N ARG A 161 11.09 -6.12 10.67
CA ARG A 161 10.88 -6.65 12.01
C ARG A 161 9.61 -6.17 12.65
N VAL A 162 9.23 -6.85 13.72
CA VAL A 162 8.09 -6.51 14.58
C VAL A 162 8.61 -6.25 15.99
N GLU A 163 8.16 -5.16 16.60
CA GLU A 163 8.49 -4.79 17.98
C GLU A 163 7.21 -4.70 18.80
N ASN A 164 7.30 -5.07 20.06
CA ASN A 164 6.22 -4.79 21.01
C ASN A 164 6.18 -3.28 21.29
N ALA A 165 4.99 -2.73 21.20
CA ALA A 165 4.78 -1.31 21.48
C ALA A 165 4.67 -1.06 22.98
#